data_05c47aecf1c8e4a312b4859a746fec3c
#
_entry.id   05c47aecf1c8e4a312b4859a746fec3c
#
_cell.length_a   1.000
_cell.length_b   1.000
_cell.length_c   1.000
_cell.angle_alpha   90.00
_cell.angle_beta   90.00
_cell.angle_gamma   90.00
#
_symmetry.space_group_name_H-M   'P 1'
#
loop_
_entity.id
_entity.type
_entity.pdbx_description
1 polymer ?
#
loop_
_entity_poly.entity_id
_entity_poly.type
_entity_poly.pdbx_seq_one_letter_code
_entity_poly.pdbx_strand_id
1 'polypeptide(L)'
;MSPPAGARRSLGPVALVVAGGLSVQFGAAVAVLLMPRAGALGVVTLRLVLAALVLFVVCRPRLRGHSRADWATVITFGAAMGGMNMLFYQAVDRIPLGAAVTLEVLGPLALSVIASRRLVNLLWAALALAGVVLLGGGGFDRLDPVGAAFALAAGGMWAAYIIFSARTGRRFPQADGLALAMGFGALLSLPFGLAEAGSRLFVPSTLGLGLAVALMSSVLPYTLELLALRRLPAATFAVLMSLEPAIAAAAGFLLLSQALSPSEGLAIVLVVVASMGAVRTQAAGKRAPAG
;
A
#
# COMPACT_ATOMS: atom_id res chain seq x y z
N MET A 1 12.70 23.72 30.75
CA MET A 1 11.44 22.92 30.88
C MET A 1 11.60 21.63 30.08
N SER A 2 11.79 20.50 30.75
CA SER A 2 11.87 19.19 30.08
C SER A 2 10.45 18.76 29.70
N PRO A 3 10.21 18.25 28.50
CA PRO A 3 8.88 17.79 28.11
C PRO A 3 8.43 16.62 29.00
N PRO A 4 7.12 16.49 29.29
CA PRO A 4 6.61 15.47 30.20
C PRO A 4 6.92 14.06 29.66
N ALA A 5 7.32 13.16 30.56
CA ALA A 5 7.77 11.79 30.23
C ALA A 5 6.75 10.96 29.43
N GLY A 6 5.46 11.32 29.43
CA GLY A 6 4.41 10.71 28.64
C GLY A 6 4.49 11.03 27.13
N ALA A 7 4.97 12.22 26.75
CA ALA A 7 5.09 12.63 25.35
C ALA A 7 6.20 11.85 24.61
N ARG A 8 7.30 11.53 25.29
CA ARG A 8 8.41 10.73 24.72
C ARG A 8 8.01 9.29 24.43
N ARG A 9 7.06 8.70 25.19
CA ARG A 9 6.59 7.31 25.01
C ARG A 9 5.66 7.15 23.80
N SER A 10 4.99 8.22 23.36
CA SER A 10 4.06 8.18 22.20
C SER A 10 4.76 8.47 20.87
N LEU A 11 5.89 9.18 20.84
CA LEU A 11 6.61 9.53 19.61
C LEU A 11 7.27 8.33 18.93
N GLY A 12 7.78 7.36 19.69
CA GLY A 12 8.44 6.18 19.12
C GLY A 12 7.55 5.37 18.16
N PRO A 13 6.34 4.96 18.56
CA PRO A 13 5.44 4.21 17.68
C PRO A 13 4.95 5.02 16.47
N VAL A 14 4.74 6.33 16.60
CA VAL A 14 4.39 7.22 15.47
C VAL A 14 5.55 7.29 14.47
N ALA A 15 6.79 7.43 14.96
CA ALA A 15 7.97 7.43 14.12
C ALA A 15 8.14 6.11 13.34
N LEU A 16 7.77 4.96 13.93
CA LEU A 16 7.79 3.67 13.22
C LEU A 16 6.82 3.65 12.02
N VAL A 17 5.59 4.19 12.17
CA VAL A 17 4.61 4.27 11.07
C VAL A 17 5.12 5.20 9.96
N VAL A 18 5.61 6.38 10.34
CA VAL A 18 6.14 7.34 9.36
C VAL A 18 7.36 6.77 8.65
N ALA A 19 8.26 6.11 9.37
CA ALA A 19 9.42 5.44 8.77
C ALA A 19 9.00 4.29 7.84
N GLY A 20 7.94 3.53 8.19
CA GLY A 20 7.35 2.51 7.33
C GLY A 20 6.80 3.11 6.04
N GLY A 21 5.99 4.16 6.14
CA GLY A 21 5.43 4.88 4.99
C GLY A 21 6.52 5.48 4.10
N LEU A 22 7.53 6.13 4.68
CA LEU A 22 8.71 6.60 3.92
C LEU A 22 9.39 5.44 3.20
N SER A 23 9.65 4.33 3.89
CA SER A 23 10.31 3.16 3.31
C SER A 23 9.52 2.60 2.12
N VAL A 24 8.20 2.46 2.22
CA VAL A 24 7.33 1.97 1.13
C VAL A 24 7.43 2.90 -0.08
N GLN A 25 7.23 4.20 0.12
CA GLN A 25 7.10 5.14 -0.99
C GLN A 25 8.45 5.43 -1.66
N PHE A 26 9.54 5.52 -0.89
CA PHE A 26 10.88 5.61 -1.46
C PHE A 26 11.30 4.30 -2.13
N GLY A 27 10.92 3.16 -1.57
CA GLY A 27 11.10 1.86 -2.22
C GLY A 27 10.31 1.74 -3.53
N ALA A 28 9.10 2.28 -3.60
CA ALA A 28 8.33 2.37 -4.84
C ALA A 28 8.99 3.28 -5.89
N ALA A 29 9.54 4.42 -5.46
CA ALA A 29 10.31 5.28 -6.37
C ALA A 29 11.58 4.58 -6.91
N VAL A 30 12.32 3.85 -6.07
CA VAL A 30 13.45 3.01 -6.52
C VAL A 30 12.99 1.94 -7.49
N ALA A 31 11.83 1.35 -7.26
CA ALA A 31 11.25 0.36 -8.18
C ALA A 31 10.94 0.95 -9.56
N VAL A 32 10.44 2.19 -9.63
CA VAL A 32 10.24 2.91 -10.90
C VAL A 32 11.57 3.08 -11.64
N LEU A 33 12.66 3.41 -10.93
CA LEU A 33 14.00 3.49 -11.54
C LEU A 33 14.52 2.15 -12.08
N LEU A 34 13.99 1.03 -11.59
CA LEU A 34 14.32 -0.31 -12.08
C LEU A 34 13.49 -0.73 -13.30
N MET A 35 12.33 -0.10 -13.55
CA MET A 35 11.42 -0.47 -14.65
C MET A 35 12.06 -0.45 -16.04
N PRO A 36 12.95 0.50 -16.41
CA PRO A 36 13.62 0.46 -17.71
C PRO A 36 14.43 -0.82 -17.97
N ARG A 37 14.86 -1.52 -16.90
CA ARG A 37 15.66 -2.76 -17.00
C ARG A 37 14.80 -4.02 -17.00
N ALA A 38 13.73 -4.03 -16.21
CA ALA A 38 12.96 -5.24 -15.94
C ALA A 38 11.46 -5.14 -16.31
N GLY A 39 10.99 -3.97 -16.75
CA GLY A 39 9.57 -3.71 -16.92
C GLY A 39 8.81 -3.60 -15.59
N ALA A 40 7.57 -3.15 -15.65
CA ALA A 40 6.74 -2.98 -14.46
C ALA A 40 6.44 -4.32 -13.76
N LEU A 41 6.02 -5.33 -14.52
CA LEU A 41 5.67 -6.65 -13.97
C LEU A 41 6.91 -7.44 -13.55
N GLY A 42 8.05 -7.24 -14.24
CA GLY A 42 9.32 -7.83 -13.83
C GLY A 42 9.78 -7.29 -12.47
N VAL A 43 9.65 -5.99 -12.23
CA VAL A 43 9.97 -5.36 -10.94
C VAL A 43 9.06 -5.89 -9.83
N VAL A 44 7.73 -6.00 -10.10
CA VAL A 44 6.76 -6.60 -9.14
C VAL A 44 7.16 -8.03 -8.80
N THR A 45 7.50 -8.82 -9.80
CA THR A 45 7.89 -10.22 -9.61
C THR A 45 9.13 -10.33 -8.74
N LEU A 46 10.18 -9.55 -9.01
CA LEU A 46 11.37 -9.51 -8.17
C LEU A 46 11.02 -9.13 -6.72
N ARG A 47 10.23 -8.06 -6.56
CA ARG A 47 9.78 -7.60 -5.24
C ARG A 47 9.06 -8.70 -4.47
N LEU A 48 8.04 -9.33 -5.07
CA LEU A 48 7.20 -10.32 -4.39
C LEU A 48 7.96 -11.62 -4.14
N VAL A 49 8.74 -12.10 -5.10
CA VAL A 49 9.53 -13.34 -4.95
C VAL A 49 10.60 -13.16 -3.87
N LEU A 50 11.38 -12.10 -3.92
CA LEU A 50 12.45 -11.88 -2.93
C LEU A 50 11.87 -11.60 -1.54
N ALA A 51 10.76 -10.85 -1.42
CA ALA A 51 10.07 -10.66 -0.16
C ALA A 51 9.48 -11.97 0.38
N ALA A 52 8.88 -12.81 -0.48
CA ALA A 52 8.40 -14.12 -0.09
C ALA A 52 9.53 -15.01 0.43
N LEU A 53 10.67 -15.08 -0.26
CA LEU A 53 11.84 -15.84 0.18
C LEU A 53 12.32 -15.38 1.56
N VAL A 54 12.44 -14.07 1.78
CA VAL A 54 12.82 -13.52 3.10
C VAL A 54 11.82 -13.93 4.17
N LEU A 55 10.51 -13.76 3.90
CA LEU A 55 9.47 -14.13 4.87
C LEU A 55 9.44 -15.64 5.15
N PHE A 56 9.64 -16.49 4.15
CA PHE A 56 9.72 -17.94 4.36
C PHE A 56 10.91 -18.35 5.22
N VAL A 57 12.07 -17.71 5.02
CA VAL A 57 13.28 -17.96 5.85
C VAL A 57 13.07 -17.49 7.29
N VAL A 58 12.48 -16.29 7.47
CA VAL A 58 12.30 -15.66 8.78
C VAL A 58 11.15 -16.30 9.56
N CYS A 59 9.98 -16.44 8.93
CA CYS A 59 8.76 -16.89 9.60
C CYS A 59 8.64 -18.43 9.65
N ARG A 60 9.27 -19.14 8.70
CA ARG A 60 9.20 -20.60 8.53
C ARG A 60 7.76 -21.12 8.63
N PRO A 61 6.83 -20.62 7.77
CA PRO A 61 5.42 -20.93 7.89
C PRO A 61 5.17 -22.43 7.73
N ARG A 62 4.24 -22.95 8.51
CA ARG A 62 3.80 -24.35 8.40
C ARG A 62 2.99 -24.53 7.14
N LEU A 63 3.40 -25.45 6.25
CA LEU A 63 2.68 -25.76 5.01
C LEU A 63 1.61 -26.84 5.18
N ARG A 64 1.63 -27.59 6.31
CA ARG A 64 0.74 -28.71 6.58
C ARG A 64 -0.19 -28.40 7.75
N GLY A 65 -1.33 -29.08 7.79
CA GLY A 65 -2.28 -28.95 8.90
C GLY A 65 -3.34 -27.85 8.69
N HIS A 66 -3.39 -27.23 7.50
CA HIS A 66 -4.39 -26.22 7.16
C HIS A 66 -5.59 -26.83 6.43
N SER A 67 -6.80 -26.37 6.76
CA SER A 67 -8.04 -26.77 6.10
C SER A 67 -8.13 -26.16 4.68
N ARG A 68 -9.05 -26.70 3.85
CA ARG A 68 -9.36 -26.10 2.53
C ARG A 68 -9.82 -24.65 2.66
N ALA A 69 -10.54 -24.30 3.72
CA ALA A 69 -10.99 -22.93 3.97
C ALA A 69 -9.84 -21.98 4.34
N ASP A 70 -8.80 -22.48 5.04
CA ASP A 70 -7.60 -21.70 5.33
C ASP A 70 -6.80 -21.42 4.06
N TRP A 71 -6.60 -22.44 3.24
CA TRP A 71 -5.95 -22.27 1.93
C TRP A 71 -6.72 -21.33 1.02
N ALA A 72 -8.04 -21.44 0.93
CA ALA A 72 -8.86 -20.52 0.15
C ALA A 72 -8.67 -19.06 0.64
N THR A 73 -8.60 -18.83 1.96
CA THR A 73 -8.39 -17.51 2.54
C THR A 73 -7.02 -16.94 2.18
N VAL A 74 -5.96 -17.75 2.29
CA VAL A 74 -4.58 -17.35 1.96
C VAL A 74 -4.42 -17.11 0.46
N ILE A 75 -4.97 -17.96 -0.38
CA ILE A 75 -4.92 -17.82 -1.85
C ILE A 75 -5.61 -16.54 -2.28
N THR A 76 -6.81 -16.26 -1.74
CA THR A 76 -7.53 -15.03 -2.06
C THR A 76 -6.78 -13.79 -1.54
N PHE A 77 -6.17 -13.88 -0.36
CA PHE A 77 -5.33 -12.82 0.18
C PHE A 77 -4.10 -12.57 -0.70
N GLY A 78 -3.40 -13.63 -1.11
CA GLY A 78 -2.24 -13.55 -2.00
C GLY A 78 -2.60 -13.04 -3.39
N ALA A 79 -3.78 -13.44 -3.94
CA ALA A 79 -4.29 -12.93 -5.20
C ALA A 79 -4.62 -11.43 -5.13
N ALA A 80 -5.24 -10.97 -4.04
CA ALA A 80 -5.51 -9.56 -3.81
C ALA A 80 -4.20 -8.76 -3.69
N MET A 81 -3.22 -9.27 -2.94
CA MET A 81 -1.91 -8.65 -2.77
C MET A 81 -1.11 -8.62 -4.08
N GLY A 82 -1.03 -9.74 -4.79
CA GLY A 82 -0.31 -9.83 -6.07
C GLY A 82 -0.96 -8.96 -7.14
N GLY A 83 -2.30 -9.02 -7.26
CA GLY A 83 -3.08 -8.20 -8.18
C GLY A 83 -2.94 -6.70 -7.88
N MET A 84 -3.05 -6.30 -6.62
CA MET A 84 -2.80 -4.93 -6.18
C MET A 84 -1.43 -4.43 -6.66
N ASN A 85 -0.37 -5.17 -6.38
CA ASN A 85 0.97 -4.77 -6.76
C ASN A 85 1.15 -4.73 -8.29
N MET A 86 0.66 -5.71 -9.03
CA MET A 86 0.77 -5.72 -10.49
C MET A 86 0.06 -4.51 -11.12
N LEU A 87 -1.16 -4.21 -10.67
CA LEU A 87 -1.95 -3.08 -11.16
C LEU A 87 -1.31 -1.74 -10.77
N PHE A 88 -0.84 -1.61 -9.52
CA PHE A 88 -0.17 -0.41 -9.05
C PHE A 88 1.09 -0.08 -9.87
N TYR A 89 1.94 -1.07 -10.14
CA TYR A 89 3.15 -0.83 -10.92
C TYR A 89 2.86 -0.55 -12.40
N GLN A 90 1.78 -1.09 -12.96
CA GLN A 90 1.29 -0.69 -14.27
C GLN A 90 0.76 0.76 -14.26
N ALA A 91 0.22 1.23 -13.14
CA ALA A 91 -0.17 2.62 -13.00
C ALA A 91 1.05 3.55 -12.96
N VAL A 92 2.02 3.28 -12.08
CA VAL A 92 3.20 4.17 -11.91
C VAL A 92 4.17 4.16 -13.10
N ASP A 93 4.05 3.19 -14.00
CA ASP A 93 4.71 3.18 -15.30
C ASP A 93 4.12 4.24 -16.27
N ARG A 94 2.90 4.69 -16.02
CA ARG A 94 2.12 5.59 -16.89
C ARG A 94 1.82 6.95 -16.29
N ILE A 95 1.63 7.02 -14.97
CA ILE A 95 1.28 8.24 -14.25
C ILE A 95 2.25 8.48 -13.08
N PRO A 96 2.41 9.75 -12.64
CA PRO A 96 3.29 10.08 -11.51
C PRO A 96 2.95 9.31 -10.24
N LEU A 97 3.99 8.94 -9.46
CA LEU A 97 3.86 8.12 -8.27
C LEU A 97 2.85 8.70 -7.26
N GLY A 98 2.90 10.01 -7.01
CA GLY A 98 1.95 10.69 -6.12
C GLY A 98 0.51 10.58 -6.61
N ALA A 99 0.27 10.69 -7.92
CA ALA A 99 -1.04 10.53 -8.53
C ALA A 99 -1.55 9.08 -8.40
N ALA A 100 -0.70 8.11 -8.67
CA ALA A 100 -1.04 6.69 -8.56
C ALA A 100 -1.47 6.31 -7.13
N VAL A 101 -0.70 6.71 -6.11
CA VAL A 101 -1.02 6.45 -4.70
C VAL A 101 -2.27 7.21 -4.27
N THR A 102 -2.49 8.43 -4.77
CA THR A 102 -3.70 9.20 -4.47
C THR A 102 -4.97 8.51 -4.99
N LEU A 103 -4.91 7.93 -6.18
CA LEU A 103 -6.03 7.17 -6.74
C LEU A 103 -6.20 5.80 -6.05
N GLU A 104 -5.11 5.12 -5.74
CA GLU A 104 -5.13 3.82 -5.07
C GLU A 104 -5.78 3.90 -3.68
N VAL A 105 -5.50 4.95 -2.90
CA VAL A 105 -6.03 5.12 -1.54
C VAL A 105 -7.55 5.29 -1.51
N LEU A 106 -8.19 5.60 -2.64
CA LEU A 106 -9.65 5.67 -2.75
C LEU A 106 -10.33 4.32 -2.49
N GLY A 107 -9.66 3.20 -2.75
CA GLY A 107 -10.20 1.86 -2.44
C GLY A 107 -10.44 1.66 -0.94
N PRO A 108 -9.44 1.76 -0.07
CA PRO A 108 -9.61 1.76 1.38
C PRO A 108 -10.57 2.84 1.89
N LEU A 109 -10.55 4.03 1.31
CA LEU A 109 -11.50 5.11 1.65
C LEU A 109 -12.94 4.69 1.35
N ALA A 110 -13.21 4.17 0.16
CA ALA A 110 -14.54 3.68 -0.23
C ALA A 110 -15.01 2.56 0.70
N LEU A 111 -14.12 1.61 1.03
CA LEU A 111 -14.42 0.56 2.00
C LEU A 111 -14.81 1.15 3.37
N SER A 112 -14.11 2.17 3.84
CA SER A 112 -14.38 2.86 5.10
C SER A 112 -15.74 3.57 5.08
N VAL A 113 -16.06 4.28 3.99
CA VAL A 113 -17.33 5.00 3.79
C VAL A 113 -18.51 4.02 3.77
N ILE A 114 -18.42 2.96 2.97
CA ILE A 114 -19.47 1.94 2.84
C ILE A 114 -19.72 1.22 4.17
N ALA A 115 -18.66 0.86 4.88
CA ALA A 115 -18.77 0.12 6.14
C ALA A 115 -19.46 0.90 7.26
N SER A 116 -19.38 2.24 7.27
CA SER A 116 -19.85 3.05 8.40
C SER A 116 -21.25 3.60 8.28
N ARG A 117 -21.86 3.61 7.09
CA ARG A 117 -23.24 4.08 6.78
C ARG A 117 -23.64 5.44 7.38
N ARG A 118 -22.68 6.35 7.63
CA ARG A 118 -22.93 7.67 8.22
C ARG A 118 -22.97 8.75 7.14
N LEU A 119 -23.91 9.70 7.22
CA LEU A 119 -24.04 10.80 6.24
C LEU A 119 -22.75 11.65 6.14
N VAL A 120 -22.04 11.83 7.25
CA VAL A 120 -20.74 12.56 7.25
C VAL A 120 -19.69 11.92 6.32
N ASN A 121 -19.81 10.63 6.01
CA ASN A 121 -18.90 9.99 5.08
C ASN A 121 -19.14 10.36 3.62
N LEU A 122 -20.34 10.85 3.29
CA LEU A 122 -20.60 11.45 1.99
C LEU A 122 -19.78 12.72 1.79
N LEU A 123 -19.55 13.50 2.86
CA LEU A 123 -18.63 14.64 2.82
C LEU A 123 -17.21 14.21 2.49
N TRP A 124 -16.71 13.16 3.15
CA TRP A 124 -15.36 12.64 2.87
C TRP A 124 -15.25 12.06 1.46
N ALA A 125 -16.28 11.37 0.98
CA ALA A 125 -16.35 10.88 -0.39
C ALA A 125 -16.36 12.03 -1.41
N ALA A 126 -17.13 13.08 -1.18
CA ALA A 126 -17.20 14.26 -2.04
C ALA A 126 -15.84 15.00 -2.07
N LEU A 127 -15.17 15.12 -0.91
CA LEU A 127 -13.87 15.75 -0.81
C LEU A 127 -12.79 14.95 -1.58
N ALA A 128 -12.83 13.62 -1.47
CA ALA A 128 -11.94 12.75 -2.22
C ALA A 128 -12.19 12.85 -3.73
N LEU A 129 -13.46 12.86 -4.14
CA LEU A 129 -13.84 13.04 -5.55
C LEU A 129 -13.36 14.38 -6.10
N ALA A 130 -13.52 15.47 -5.34
CA ALA A 130 -12.98 16.79 -5.70
C ALA A 130 -11.45 16.73 -5.89
N GLY A 131 -10.73 16.01 -5.01
CA GLY A 131 -9.30 15.75 -5.15
C GLY A 131 -8.97 15.02 -6.45
N VAL A 132 -9.71 13.99 -6.81
CA VAL A 132 -9.52 13.24 -8.07
C VAL A 132 -9.74 14.11 -9.30
N VAL A 133 -10.79 14.93 -9.29
CA VAL A 133 -11.06 15.87 -10.40
C VAL A 133 -9.93 16.89 -10.56
N LEU A 134 -9.41 17.41 -9.43
CA LEU A 134 -8.27 18.33 -9.46
C LEU A 134 -6.97 17.64 -9.91
N LEU A 135 -6.79 16.37 -9.59
CA LEU A 135 -5.62 15.60 -10.02
C LEU A 135 -5.57 15.49 -11.56
N GLY A 136 -6.73 15.40 -12.20
CA GLY A 136 -6.86 15.48 -13.65
C GLY A 136 -6.67 16.89 -14.23
N GLY A 137 -6.31 17.89 -13.41
CA GLY A 137 -6.08 19.27 -13.85
C GLY A 137 -7.34 20.01 -14.33
N GLY A 138 -8.52 19.61 -13.80
CA GLY A 138 -9.82 20.13 -14.24
C GLY A 138 -10.36 19.49 -15.53
N GLY A 139 -9.59 18.55 -16.12
CA GLY A 139 -9.94 17.70 -17.25
C GLY A 139 -9.08 16.44 -17.20
N PHE A 140 -9.61 15.31 -17.65
CA PHE A 140 -8.89 14.02 -17.67
C PHE A 140 -7.74 13.98 -18.70
N ASP A 141 -7.50 15.08 -19.42
CA ASP A 141 -6.57 15.16 -20.55
C ASP A 141 -5.08 15.14 -20.15
N ARG A 142 -4.75 15.31 -18.85
CA ARG A 142 -3.37 15.35 -18.35
C ARG A 142 -2.89 14.06 -17.71
N LEU A 143 -3.79 13.17 -17.29
CA LEU A 143 -3.45 11.86 -16.76
C LEU A 143 -3.73 10.81 -17.83
N ASP A 144 -2.81 9.87 -18.03
CA ASP A 144 -3.09 8.70 -18.85
C ASP A 144 -4.29 7.93 -18.24
N PRO A 145 -5.43 7.82 -18.96
CA PRO A 145 -6.63 7.19 -18.44
C PRO A 145 -6.43 5.70 -18.14
N VAL A 146 -5.52 5.04 -18.84
CA VAL A 146 -5.17 3.63 -18.60
C VAL A 146 -4.40 3.52 -17.29
N GLY A 147 -3.43 4.41 -17.05
CA GLY A 147 -2.71 4.48 -15.79
C GLY A 147 -3.62 4.79 -14.61
N ALA A 148 -4.57 5.72 -14.77
CA ALA A 148 -5.57 6.02 -13.75
C ALA A 148 -6.51 4.83 -13.47
N ALA A 149 -6.94 4.11 -14.50
CA ALA A 149 -7.75 2.91 -14.35
C ALA A 149 -7.00 1.80 -13.60
N PHE A 150 -5.72 1.59 -13.89
CA PHE A 150 -4.88 0.66 -13.15
C PHE A 150 -4.73 1.06 -11.68
N ALA A 151 -4.54 2.34 -11.36
CA ALA A 151 -4.44 2.83 -9.99
C ALA A 151 -5.75 2.62 -9.21
N LEU A 152 -6.90 2.90 -9.80
CA LEU A 152 -8.21 2.65 -9.20
C LEU A 152 -8.48 1.15 -8.99
N ALA A 153 -8.11 0.32 -9.96
CA ALA A 153 -8.22 -1.14 -9.84
C ALA A 153 -7.29 -1.67 -8.73
N ALA A 154 -6.07 -1.13 -8.62
CA ALA A 154 -5.16 -1.43 -7.50
C ALA A 154 -5.80 -1.06 -6.16
N GLY A 155 -6.46 0.10 -6.06
CA GLY A 155 -7.22 0.51 -4.87
C GLY A 155 -8.33 -0.47 -4.52
N GLY A 156 -9.08 -0.98 -5.50
CA GLY A 156 -10.08 -2.04 -5.29
C GLY A 156 -9.46 -3.33 -4.74
N MET A 157 -8.30 -3.74 -5.27
CA MET A 157 -7.53 -4.87 -4.75
C MET A 157 -6.97 -4.59 -3.35
N TRP A 158 -6.61 -3.35 -3.04
CA TRP A 158 -6.20 -2.97 -1.69
C TRP A 158 -7.35 -3.09 -0.68
N ALA A 159 -8.56 -2.68 -1.05
CA ALA A 159 -9.74 -2.91 -0.22
C ALA A 159 -9.98 -4.41 0.04
N ALA A 160 -9.84 -5.26 -0.98
CA ALA A 160 -9.90 -6.71 -0.83
C ALA A 160 -8.76 -7.25 0.06
N TYR A 161 -7.53 -6.77 -0.13
CA TYR A 161 -6.37 -7.08 0.72
C TYR A 161 -6.68 -6.80 2.20
N ILE A 162 -7.26 -5.65 2.53
CA ILE A 162 -7.62 -5.29 3.93
C ILE A 162 -8.60 -6.31 4.51
N ILE A 163 -9.63 -6.69 3.75
CA ILE A 163 -10.64 -7.65 4.20
C ILE A 163 -10.02 -9.04 4.43
N PHE A 164 -9.24 -9.53 3.47
CA PHE A 164 -8.66 -10.87 3.53
C PHE A 164 -7.46 -10.95 4.49
N SER A 165 -6.68 -9.89 4.64
CA SER A 165 -5.65 -9.76 5.67
C SER A 165 -6.23 -9.94 7.08
N ALA A 166 -7.34 -9.24 7.37
CA ALA A 166 -8.03 -9.38 8.65
C ALA A 166 -8.60 -10.80 8.87
N ARG A 167 -9.09 -11.47 7.82
CA ARG A 167 -9.56 -12.87 7.88
C ARG A 167 -8.40 -13.83 8.13
N THR A 168 -7.29 -13.64 7.41
CA THR A 168 -6.08 -14.46 7.53
C THR A 168 -5.48 -14.34 8.93
N GLY A 169 -5.39 -13.13 9.49
CA GLY A 169 -4.88 -12.90 10.83
C GLY A 169 -5.68 -13.58 11.96
N ARG A 170 -6.96 -13.94 11.71
CA ARG A 170 -7.77 -14.72 12.65
C ARG A 170 -7.58 -16.24 12.52
N ARG A 171 -7.03 -16.71 11.41
CA ARG A 171 -6.91 -18.14 11.09
C ARG A 171 -5.48 -18.65 11.23
N PHE A 172 -4.51 -17.80 11.05
CA PHE A 172 -3.09 -18.16 11.05
C PHE A 172 -2.34 -17.51 12.22
N PRO A 173 -1.44 -18.25 12.88
CA PRO A 173 -0.62 -17.69 13.93
C PRO A 173 0.42 -16.72 13.36
N GLN A 174 0.71 -15.67 14.11
CA GLN A 174 1.77 -14.69 13.80
C GLN A 174 1.76 -14.17 12.35
N ALA A 175 2.85 -14.40 11.60
CA ALA A 175 3.04 -13.95 10.23
C ALA A 175 2.93 -15.09 9.19
N ASP A 176 2.56 -16.30 9.61
CA ASP A 176 2.47 -17.48 8.72
C ASP A 176 1.54 -17.22 7.54
N GLY A 177 0.35 -16.69 7.82
CA GLY A 177 -0.63 -16.37 6.78
C GLY A 177 -0.16 -15.30 5.79
N LEU A 178 0.61 -14.31 6.26
CA LEU A 178 1.22 -13.29 5.40
C LEU A 178 2.31 -13.91 4.52
N ALA A 179 3.19 -14.74 5.09
CA ALA A 179 4.25 -15.40 4.32
C ALA A 179 3.67 -16.30 3.22
N LEU A 180 2.64 -17.10 3.54
CA LEU A 180 1.96 -17.95 2.55
C LEU A 180 1.25 -17.14 1.46
N ALA A 181 0.57 -16.05 1.83
CA ALA A 181 -0.09 -15.17 0.88
C ALA A 181 0.93 -14.46 -0.03
N MET A 182 2.05 -14.00 0.52
CA MET A 182 3.14 -13.40 -0.25
C MET A 182 3.72 -14.41 -1.23
N GLY A 183 3.91 -15.67 -0.81
CA GLY A 183 4.35 -16.76 -1.68
C GLY A 183 3.39 -17.00 -2.84
N PHE A 184 2.08 -16.99 -2.58
CA PHE A 184 1.07 -17.13 -3.63
C PHE A 184 1.05 -15.91 -4.57
N GLY A 185 1.12 -14.69 -4.04
CA GLY A 185 1.24 -13.47 -4.85
C GLY A 185 2.49 -13.47 -5.73
N ALA A 186 3.62 -13.96 -5.20
CA ALA A 186 4.85 -14.16 -5.96
C ALA A 186 4.66 -15.15 -7.11
N LEU A 187 4.06 -16.32 -6.83
CA LEU A 187 3.76 -17.33 -7.86
C LEU A 187 2.81 -16.79 -8.94
N LEU A 188 1.81 -15.99 -8.54
CA LEU A 188 0.88 -15.36 -9.46
C LEU A 188 1.58 -14.36 -10.40
N SER A 189 2.52 -13.57 -9.88
CA SER A 189 3.26 -12.57 -10.65
C SER A 189 4.32 -13.16 -11.57
N LEU A 190 4.84 -14.35 -11.26
CA LEU A 190 5.98 -14.98 -11.91
C LEU A 190 5.83 -15.13 -13.44
N PRO A 191 4.71 -15.67 -14.00
CA PRO A 191 4.55 -15.80 -15.44
C PRO A 191 4.57 -14.45 -16.16
N PHE A 192 3.98 -13.43 -15.55
CA PHE A 192 3.92 -12.08 -16.14
C PHE A 192 5.29 -11.40 -16.15
N GLY A 193 6.03 -11.47 -15.03
CA GLY A 193 7.38 -10.90 -14.96
C GLY A 193 8.37 -11.63 -15.86
N LEU A 194 8.28 -12.95 -15.96
CA LEU A 194 9.11 -13.72 -16.88
C LEU A 194 8.78 -13.41 -18.35
N ALA A 195 7.51 -13.24 -18.70
CA ALA A 195 7.09 -12.87 -20.05
C ALA A 195 7.59 -11.47 -20.44
N GLU A 196 7.57 -10.50 -19.51
CA GLU A 196 8.00 -9.12 -19.78
C GLU A 196 9.52 -8.94 -19.77
N ALA A 197 10.20 -9.49 -18.78
CA ALA A 197 11.63 -9.23 -18.54
C ALA A 197 12.57 -10.37 -18.95
N GLY A 198 12.07 -11.62 -18.98
CA GLY A 198 12.85 -12.79 -19.36
C GLY A 198 14.14 -12.94 -18.54
N SER A 199 15.26 -13.16 -19.23
CA SER A 199 16.58 -13.33 -18.61
C SER A 199 17.11 -12.07 -17.89
N ARG A 200 16.56 -10.88 -18.17
CA ARG A 200 16.96 -9.63 -17.52
C ARG A 200 16.69 -9.63 -16.01
N LEU A 201 15.75 -10.46 -15.54
CA LEU A 201 15.49 -10.64 -14.10
C LEU A 201 16.69 -11.24 -13.37
N PHE A 202 17.49 -12.06 -14.04
CA PHE A 202 18.61 -12.80 -13.43
C PHE A 202 19.95 -12.06 -13.50
N VAL A 203 19.97 -10.86 -14.06
CA VAL A 203 21.18 -10.01 -14.06
C VAL A 203 21.52 -9.61 -12.63
N PRO A 204 22.76 -9.78 -12.15
CA PRO A 204 23.12 -9.51 -10.74
C PRO A 204 22.75 -8.11 -10.24
N SER A 205 22.93 -7.08 -11.07
CA SER A 205 22.54 -5.71 -10.72
C SER A 205 21.02 -5.54 -10.60
N THR A 206 20.24 -6.22 -11.44
CA THR A 206 18.76 -6.22 -11.38
C THR A 206 18.28 -6.95 -10.13
N LEU A 207 18.89 -8.11 -9.80
CA LEU A 207 18.59 -8.85 -8.57
C LEU A 207 18.93 -8.03 -7.31
N GLY A 208 20.09 -7.36 -7.30
CA GLY A 208 20.50 -6.51 -6.17
C GLY A 208 19.53 -5.33 -5.94
N LEU A 209 19.15 -4.63 -7.00
CA LEU A 209 18.13 -3.57 -6.90
C LEU A 209 16.76 -4.12 -6.54
N GLY A 210 16.37 -5.27 -7.12
CA GLY A 210 15.14 -5.98 -6.76
C GLY A 210 15.08 -6.36 -5.28
N LEU A 211 16.20 -6.80 -4.71
CA LEU A 211 16.32 -7.08 -3.27
C LEU A 211 16.17 -5.79 -2.44
N ALA A 212 16.80 -4.69 -2.84
CA ALA A 212 16.63 -3.40 -2.18
C ALA A 212 15.16 -2.97 -2.18
N VAL A 213 14.47 -3.08 -3.34
CA VAL A 213 13.04 -2.80 -3.46
C VAL A 213 12.22 -3.72 -2.55
N ALA A 214 12.50 -5.03 -2.53
CA ALA A 214 11.80 -5.99 -1.68
C ALA A 214 11.96 -5.67 -0.18
N LEU A 215 13.15 -5.30 0.24
CA LEU A 215 13.43 -4.92 1.62
C LEU A 215 12.74 -3.60 1.99
N MET A 216 12.86 -2.56 1.16
CA MET A 216 12.30 -1.23 1.42
C MET A 216 10.77 -1.20 1.33
N SER A 217 10.18 -1.93 0.38
CA SER A 217 8.74 -1.85 0.12
C SER A 217 7.93 -2.97 0.76
N SER A 218 8.56 -3.98 1.35
CA SER A 218 7.85 -5.10 1.97
C SER A 218 8.39 -5.46 3.35
N VAL A 219 9.65 -5.90 3.45
CA VAL A 219 10.15 -6.48 4.71
C VAL A 219 10.25 -5.43 5.82
N LEU A 220 10.87 -4.30 5.53
CA LEU A 220 11.08 -3.24 6.52
C LEU A 220 9.74 -2.59 6.94
N PRO A 221 8.87 -2.12 6.02
CA PRO A 221 7.61 -1.50 6.41
C PRO A 221 6.70 -2.45 7.18
N TYR A 222 6.50 -3.68 6.76
CA TYR A 222 5.68 -4.64 7.51
C TYR A 222 6.21 -4.90 8.92
N THR A 223 7.52 -4.92 9.11
CA THR A 223 8.13 -5.04 10.44
C THR A 223 7.85 -3.81 11.30
N LEU A 224 8.05 -2.60 10.74
CA LEU A 224 7.82 -1.34 11.44
C LEU A 224 6.34 -1.14 11.80
N GLU A 225 5.45 -1.45 10.86
CA GLU A 225 3.99 -1.40 11.06
C GLU A 225 3.53 -2.38 12.13
N LEU A 226 4.02 -3.61 12.12
CA LEU A 226 3.70 -4.61 13.14
C LEU A 226 4.14 -4.14 14.53
N LEU A 227 5.33 -3.57 14.64
CA LEU A 227 5.84 -3.02 15.91
C LEU A 227 5.04 -1.81 16.37
N ALA A 228 4.62 -0.96 15.44
CA ALA A 228 3.78 0.20 15.70
C ALA A 228 2.37 -0.22 16.18
N LEU A 229 1.73 -1.16 15.49
CA LEU A 229 0.39 -1.66 15.82
C LEU A 229 0.30 -2.35 17.17
N ARG A 230 1.41 -2.87 17.69
CA ARG A 230 1.48 -3.39 19.08
C ARG A 230 1.37 -2.28 20.14
N ARG A 231 1.58 -1.02 19.77
CA ARG A 231 1.69 0.12 20.70
C ARG A 231 0.76 1.28 20.38
N LEU A 232 0.18 1.32 19.16
CA LEU A 232 -0.74 2.36 18.70
C LEU A 232 -2.14 1.80 18.52
N PRO A 233 -3.19 2.58 18.86
CA PRO A 233 -4.55 2.26 18.44
C PRO A 233 -4.64 2.20 16.90
N ALA A 234 -5.37 1.22 16.37
CA ALA A 234 -5.54 1.03 14.93
C ALA A 234 -6.05 2.31 14.20
N ALA A 235 -6.89 3.12 14.88
CA ALA A 235 -7.36 4.39 14.33
C ALA A 235 -6.23 5.42 14.16
N THR A 236 -5.29 5.50 15.10
CA THR A 236 -4.12 6.39 14.99
C THR A 236 -3.21 5.92 13.86
N PHE A 237 -2.97 4.61 13.76
CA PHE A 237 -2.21 4.01 12.67
C PHE A 237 -2.83 4.36 11.31
N ALA A 238 -4.14 4.14 11.13
CA ALA A 238 -4.83 4.42 9.87
C ALA A 238 -4.82 5.92 9.49
N VAL A 239 -4.87 6.83 10.49
CA VAL A 239 -4.71 8.28 10.24
C VAL A 239 -3.30 8.59 9.71
N LEU A 240 -2.26 7.94 10.26
CA LEU A 240 -0.89 8.14 9.77
C LEU A 240 -0.68 7.58 8.37
N MET A 241 -1.29 6.41 8.05
CA MET A 241 -1.27 5.82 6.71
C MET A 241 -1.97 6.71 5.66
N SER A 242 -2.92 7.56 6.08
CA SER A 242 -3.55 8.53 5.15
C SER A 242 -2.58 9.58 4.60
N LEU A 243 -1.35 9.67 5.13
CA LEU A 243 -0.29 10.55 4.61
C LEU A 243 0.47 9.93 3.42
N GLU A 244 0.23 8.67 3.08
CA GLU A 244 0.94 7.98 2.00
C GLU A 244 0.96 8.74 0.67
N PRO A 245 -0.15 9.35 0.18
CA PRO A 245 -0.11 10.11 -1.06
C PRO A 245 0.87 11.29 -1.02
N ALA A 246 0.96 11.98 0.13
CA ALA A 246 1.89 13.09 0.30
C ALA A 246 3.35 12.62 0.33
N ILE A 247 3.61 11.48 1.00
CA ILE A 247 4.95 10.87 1.03
C ILE A 247 5.33 10.37 -0.37
N ALA A 248 4.40 9.76 -1.10
CA ALA A 248 4.60 9.30 -2.47
C ALA A 248 4.95 10.46 -3.42
N ALA A 249 4.22 11.57 -3.31
CA ALA A 249 4.49 12.77 -4.08
C ALA A 249 5.89 13.34 -3.78
N ALA A 250 6.27 13.36 -2.50
CA ALA A 250 7.61 13.78 -2.10
C ALA A 250 8.70 12.82 -2.63
N ALA A 251 8.48 11.51 -2.60
CA ALA A 251 9.41 10.53 -3.14
C ALA A 251 9.53 10.66 -4.67
N GLY A 252 8.40 10.86 -5.37
CA GLY A 252 8.37 11.14 -6.81
C GLY A 252 9.13 12.40 -7.19
N PHE A 253 8.94 13.48 -6.43
CA PHE A 253 9.67 14.73 -6.64
C PHE A 253 11.18 14.56 -6.41
N LEU A 254 11.59 13.93 -5.31
CA LEU A 254 13.00 13.83 -4.91
C LEU A 254 13.80 12.82 -5.73
N LEU A 255 13.22 11.67 -6.09
CA LEU A 255 13.93 10.58 -6.75
C LEU A 255 13.63 10.48 -8.25
N LEU A 256 12.43 10.86 -8.67
CA LEU A 256 11.98 10.69 -10.06
C LEU A 256 11.90 12.02 -10.80
N SER A 257 12.27 13.14 -10.16
CA SER A 257 12.16 14.51 -10.75
C SER A 257 10.74 14.85 -11.23
N GLN A 258 9.71 14.28 -10.60
CA GLN A 258 8.32 14.51 -10.90
C GLN A 258 7.88 15.83 -10.25
N ALA A 259 7.79 16.91 -11.03
CA ALA A 259 7.28 18.18 -10.53
C ALA A 259 5.77 18.08 -10.25
N LEU A 260 5.33 18.71 -9.14
CA LEU A 260 3.92 18.81 -8.76
C LEU A 260 3.39 20.18 -9.18
N SER A 261 2.29 20.19 -9.92
CA SER A 261 1.52 21.41 -10.13
C SER A 261 0.76 21.81 -8.86
N PRO A 262 0.40 23.08 -8.66
CA PRO A 262 -0.41 23.48 -7.51
C PRO A 262 -1.75 22.75 -7.39
N SER A 263 -2.39 22.41 -8.52
CA SER A 263 -3.62 21.62 -8.55
C SER A 263 -3.43 20.19 -8.06
N GLU A 264 -2.33 19.53 -8.44
CA GLU A 264 -1.99 18.20 -7.96
C GLU A 264 -1.66 18.20 -6.46
N GLY A 265 -0.93 19.23 -6.01
CA GLY A 265 -0.68 19.42 -4.57
C GLY A 265 -1.97 19.57 -3.78
N LEU A 266 -2.90 20.39 -4.25
CA LEU A 266 -4.23 20.57 -3.63
C LEU A 266 -5.04 19.26 -3.67
N ALA A 267 -5.01 18.53 -4.77
CA ALA A 267 -5.66 17.23 -4.92
C ALA A 267 -5.20 16.22 -3.85
N ILE A 268 -3.89 16.11 -3.68
CA ILE A 268 -3.29 15.24 -2.65
C ILE A 268 -3.77 15.64 -1.25
N VAL A 269 -3.76 16.94 -0.93
CA VAL A 269 -4.23 17.46 0.36
C VAL A 269 -5.70 17.09 0.58
N LEU A 270 -6.58 17.27 -0.41
CA LEU A 270 -8.00 16.92 -0.30
C LEU A 270 -8.21 15.44 -0.02
N VAL A 271 -7.50 14.55 -0.72
CA VAL A 271 -7.60 13.10 -0.51
C VAL A 271 -7.05 12.69 0.86
N VAL A 272 -5.93 13.27 1.29
CA VAL A 272 -5.37 13.05 2.64
C VAL A 272 -6.37 13.46 3.71
N VAL A 273 -6.96 14.65 3.61
CA VAL A 273 -7.96 15.16 4.56
C VAL A 273 -9.22 14.27 4.56
N ALA A 274 -9.69 13.86 3.39
CA ALA A 274 -10.82 12.94 3.25
C ALA A 274 -10.55 11.60 3.95
N SER A 275 -9.39 11.00 3.71
CA SER A 275 -8.98 9.73 4.31
C SER A 275 -8.86 9.83 5.83
N MET A 276 -8.22 10.89 6.34
CA MET A 276 -8.10 11.15 7.78
C MET A 276 -9.49 11.37 8.42
N GLY A 277 -10.37 12.12 7.76
CA GLY A 277 -11.72 12.39 8.21
C GLY A 277 -12.57 11.11 8.30
N ALA A 278 -12.54 10.28 7.27
CA ALA A 278 -13.25 9.00 7.23
C ALA A 278 -12.79 8.06 8.36
N VAL A 279 -11.48 7.94 8.58
CA VAL A 279 -10.91 7.11 9.65
C VAL A 279 -11.33 7.61 11.04
N ARG A 280 -11.26 8.93 11.29
CA ARG A 280 -11.68 9.53 12.58
C ARG A 280 -13.17 9.33 12.85
N THR A 281 -14.01 9.52 11.84
CA THR A 281 -15.46 9.29 11.93
C THR A 281 -15.78 7.84 12.27
N GLN A 282 -15.09 6.89 11.66
CA GLN A 282 -15.26 5.46 11.93
C GLN A 282 -14.85 5.11 13.38
N ALA A 283 -13.73 5.67 13.85
CA ALA A 283 -13.24 5.46 15.21
C ALA A 283 -14.20 6.03 16.27
N ALA A 284 -14.76 7.21 16.04
CA ALA A 284 -15.76 7.81 16.94
C ALA A 284 -17.04 7.00 17.03
N GLY A 285 -17.46 6.37 15.93
CA GLY A 285 -18.65 5.51 15.90
C GLY A 285 -18.53 4.23 16.70
N LYS A 286 -17.33 3.67 16.81
CA LYS A 286 -17.07 2.47 17.62
C LYS A 286 -17.01 2.76 19.13
N ARG A 287 -16.91 4.03 19.53
CA ARG A 287 -16.84 4.46 20.94
C ARG A 287 -18.19 4.90 21.50
N ALA A 288 -19.20 5.15 20.67
CA ALA A 288 -20.54 5.47 21.14
C ALA A 288 -21.16 4.20 21.76
N PRO A 289 -21.61 4.24 23.04
CA PRO A 289 -22.34 3.12 23.62
C PRO A 289 -23.58 2.82 22.80
N ALA A 290 -23.87 1.55 22.57
CA ALA A 290 -25.16 1.10 22.06
C ALA A 290 -26.20 1.50 23.12
N GLY A 291 -26.94 2.61 22.86
CA GLY A 291 -28.08 3.01 23.67
C GLY A 291 -29.26 2.08 23.45
#